data_e21fd33829ecce21688066d6ef28f556
#
_entry.id   e21fd33829ecce21688066d6ef28f556
#
_cell.length_a   1.000
_cell.length_b   1.000
_cell.length_c   1.000
_cell.angle_alpha   90.00
_cell.angle_beta   90.00
_cell.angle_gamma   90.00
#
_symmetry.space_group_name_H-M   'P 1'
#
loop_
_entity.id
_entity.type
_entity.pdbx_description
1 polymer ?
#
loop_
_entity_poly.entity_id
_entity_poly.type
_entity_poly.pdbx_seq_one_letter_code
_entity_poly.pdbx_strand_id
1 'polypeptide(L)'
;MTYVMSDIHGNMRRFNSIMKQINLQPEDTLYILGDVIDRHPDGIRILRRIMDKPNIKMLLGNHEYMMLRAIGRPFDTYEKMDDLLIEDQLELWYQNGGYVTHKHWKRLRKDLREEIIQYLQSRPLNYDVELNGYHYKLVHGAPTEEYEYFYRRYANPTQFSVWKRWRFFEEQHGDYILVFGHTPTIEYTFSGIMEIWFGNRRIGIDCGSGYPEDATHPYSEFGRLACLRLDDMKEFYSEEKYEDDHITAS
;
A
#
# COMPACT_ATOMS: atom_id res chain seq x y z
N MET A 1 -1.83 5.74 -20.12
CA MET A 1 -0.67 5.86 -19.20
C MET A 1 -0.77 4.84 -18.09
N THR A 2 0.37 4.44 -17.53
CA THR A 2 0.48 3.43 -16.46
C THR A 2 1.05 4.07 -15.21
N TYR A 3 0.25 4.16 -14.17
CA TYR A 3 0.62 4.78 -12.88
C TYR A 3 0.77 3.73 -11.79
N VAL A 4 1.68 3.98 -10.84
CA VAL A 4 1.89 3.11 -9.68
C VAL A 4 1.98 3.98 -8.43
N MET A 5 1.25 3.63 -7.36
CA MET A 5 1.35 4.22 -6.02
C MET A 5 1.26 3.14 -4.94
N SER A 6 1.64 3.45 -3.71
CA SER A 6 1.60 2.50 -2.59
C SER A 6 1.35 3.20 -1.25
N ASP A 7 0.97 2.41 -0.23
CA ASP A 7 1.00 2.81 1.17
C ASP A 7 0.22 4.10 1.48
N ILE A 8 -1.02 4.17 0.98
CA ILE A 8 -1.91 5.35 1.14
C ILE A 8 -2.30 5.56 2.61
N HIS A 9 -2.50 4.46 3.34
CA HIS A 9 -2.78 4.42 4.77
C HIS A 9 -3.94 5.35 5.21
N GLY A 10 -5.04 5.34 4.46
CA GLY A 10 -6.24 6.08 4.82
C GLY A 10 -6.12 7.61 4.71
N ASN A 11 -5.03 8.13 4.15
CA ASN A 11 -4.83 9.56 4.01
C ASN A 11 -5.56 10.10 2.77
N MET A 12 -6.83 10.47 2.93
CA MET A 12 -7.68 10.95 1.85
C MET A 12 -7.16 12.24 1.22
N ARG A 13 -6.56 13.13 2.00
CA ARG A 13 -6.00 14.40 1.49
C ARG A 13 -4.87 14.13 0.49
N ARG A 14 -3.90 13.31 0.89
CA ARG A 14 -2.77 12.90 0.04
C ARG A 14 -3.25 12.14 -1.19
N PHE A 15 -4.19 11.21 -1.02
CA PHE A 15 -4.79 10.47 -2.13
C PHE A 15 -5.47 11.40 -3.14
N ASN A 16 -6.30 12.35 -2.68
CA ASN A 16 -6.97 13.31 -3.57
C ASN A 16 -5.97 14.24 -4.28
N SER A 17 -4.90 14.66 -3.61
CA SER A 17 -3.83 15.47 -4.21
C SER A 17 -3.21 14.74 -5.42
N ILE A 18 -2.82 13.48 -5.24
CA ILE A 18 -2.26 12.67 -6.34
C ILE A 18 -3.30 12.47 -7.46
N MET A 19 -4.53 12.07 -7.12
CA MET A 19 -5.58 11.82 -8.13
C MET A 19 -5.89 13.06 -8.96
N LYS A 20 -5.84 14.25 -8.36
CA LYS A 20 -5.99 15.54 -9.07
C LYS A 20 -4.82 15.78 -10.04
N GLN A 21 -3.58 15.51 -9.61
CA GLN A 21 -2.38 15.73 -10.43
C GLN A 21 -2.30 14.79 -11.62
N ILE A 22 -2.58 13.49 -11.42
CA ILE A 22 -2.51 12.49 -12.51
C ILE A 22 -3.71 12.59 -13.46
N ASN A 23 -4.84 13.15 -13.00
CA ASN A 23 -6.07 13.30 -13.79
C ASN A 23 -6.41 12.01 -14.57
N LEU A 24 -6.49 10.88 -13.85
CA LEU A 24 -6.61 9.52 -14.38
C LEU A 24 -7.75 9.39 -15.39
N GLN A 25 -7.43 9.05 -16.64
CA GLN A 25 -8.39 8.87 -17.72
C GLN A 25 -8.90 7.42 -17.76
N PRO A 26 -10.04 7.13 -18.42
CA PRO A 26 -10.58 5.76 -18.51
C PRO A 26 -9.63 4.74 -19.15
N GLU A 27 -8.78 5.18 -20.09
CA GLU A 27 -7.77 4.35 -20.78
C GLU A 27 -6.46 4.20 -20.00
N ASP A 28 -6.26 4.98 -18.94
CA ASP A 28 -5.10 4.86 -18.06
C ASP A 28 -5.29 3.71 -17.08
N THR A 29 -4.20 3.14 -16.60
CA THR A 29 -4.21 2.15 -15.52
C THR A 29 -3.45 2.67 -14.31
N LEU A 30 -4.09 2.61 -13.15
CA LEU A 30 -3.45 2.89 -11.87
C LEU A 30 -3.28 1.58 -11.08
N TYR A 31 -2.05 1.24 -10.72
CA TYR A 31 -1.72 0.17 -9.79
C TYR A 31 -1.49 0.73 -8.39
N ILE A 32 -2.18 0.16 -7.39
CA ILE A 32 -1.99 0.46 -5.97
C ILE A 32 -1.36 -0.78 -5.33
N LEU A 33 -0.14 -0.65 -4.83
CA LEU A 33 0.63 -1.79 -4.34
C LEU A 33 0.25 -2.23 -2.90
N GLY A 34 -0.98 -1.95 -2.46
CA GLY A 34 -1.49 -2.32 -1.13
C GLY A 34 -1.39 -1.18 -0.12
N ASP A 35 -1.73 -1.52 1.13
CA ASP A 35 -1.74 -0.63 2.30
C ASP A 35 -2.58 0.65 2.08
N VAL A 36 -3.82 0.43 1.65
CA VAL A 36 -4.82 1.51 1.48
C VAL A 36 -5.42 1.92 2.81
N ILE A 37 -5.56 0.97 3.74
CA ILE A 37 -6.21 1.16 5.05
C ILE A 37 -5.21 1.48 6.16
N ASP A 38 -5.75 1.76 7.37
CA ASP A 38 -5.04 1.98 8.63
C ASP A 38 -4.30 3.33 8.76
N ARG A 39 -3.84 3.61 9.98
CA ARG A 39 -3.11 4.81 10.41
C ARG A 39 -3.92 6.09 10.33
N HIS A 40 -4.55 6.41 9.18
CA HIS A 40 -5.47 7.55 9.01
C HIS A 40 -6.93 7.07 8.84
N PRO A 41 -7.93 7.94 9.08
CA PRO A 41 -9.33 7.50 9.28
C PRO A 41 -10.08 7.10 8.01
N ASP A 42 -9.61 7.46 6.82
CA ASP A 42 -10.41 7.32 5.59
C ASP A 42 -10.12 6.07 4.76
N GLY A 43 -9.33 5.09 5.28
CA GLY A 43 -8.94 3.90 4.55
C GLY A 43 -10.12 3.15 3.91
N ILE A 44 -11.17 2.89 4.66
CA ILE A 44 -12.40 2.25 4.13
C ILE A 44 -13.08 3.11 3.04
N ARG A 45 -13.05 4.43 3.17
CA ARG A 45 -13.64 5.33 2.16
C ARG A 45 -12.84 5.30 0.86
N ILE A 46 -11.50 5.30 0.96
CA ILE A 46 -10.62 5.19 -0.21
C ILE A 46 -10.82 3.83 -0.86
N LEU A 47 -10.81 2.74 -0.08
CA LEU A 47 -11.01 1.39 -0.57
C LEU A 47 -12.31 1.28 -1.39
N ARG A 48 -13.44 1.75 -0.84
CA ARG A 48 -14.73 1.78 -1.53
C ARG A 48 -14.72 2.61 -2.81
N ARG A 49 -13.94 3.69 -2.86
CA ARG A 49 -13.83 4.55 -4.04
C ARG A 49 -13.07 3.88 -5.18
N ILE A 50 -12.15 2.97 -4.88
CA ILE A 50 -11.32 2.29 -5.87
C ILE A 50 -11.89 0.94 -6.31
N MET A 51 -12.64 0.24 -5.45
CA MET A 51 -13.18 -1.11 -5.72
C MET A 51 -13.97 -1.20 -7.03
N ASP A 52 -14.77 -0.17 -7.34
CA ASP A 52 -15.66 -0.13 -8.50
C ASP A 52 -15.00 0.43 -9.77
N LYS A 53 -13.69 0.70 -9.72
CA LYS A 53 -12.97 1.31 -10.84
C LYS A 53 -12.18 0.24 -11.61
N PRO A 54 -12.58 -0.14 -12.84
CA PRO A 54 -11.95 -1.23 -13.58
C PRO A 54 -10.51 -0.91 -13.99
N ASN A 55 -10.16 0.37 -14.08
CA ASN A 55 -8.84 0.86 -14.43
C ASN A 55 -7.96 1.15 -13.19
N ILE A 56 -8.43 0.85 -11.98
CA ILE A 56 -7.63 0.85 -10.76
C ILE A 56 -7.44 -0.59 -10.29
N LYS A 57 -6.21 -1.04 -10.23
CA LYS A 57 -5.81 -2.39 -9.83
C LYS A 57 -5.06 -2.32 -8.51
N MET A 58 -5.48 -3.11 -7.54
CA MET A 58 -4.89 -3.12 -6.21
C MET A 58 -4.25 -4.47 -5.90
N LEU A 59 -3.08 -4.47 -5.26
CA LEU A 59 -2.47 -5.63 -4.61
C LEU A 59 -2.93 -5.74 -3.15
N LEU A 60 -2.79 -6.93 -2.58
CA LEU A 60 -2.90 -7.13 -1.14
C LEU A 60 -1.67 -6.55 -0.45
N GLY A 61 -1.86 -5.64 0.52
CA GLY A 61 -0.80 -5.19 1.43
C GLY A 61 -0.84 -5.93 2.76
N ASN A 62 0.17 -5.73 3.62
CA ASN A 62 0.17 -6.38 4.94
C ASN A 62 -0.92 -5.81 5.86
N HIS A 63 -1.35 -4.59 5.67
CA HIS A 63 -2.45 -4.01 6.46
C HIS A 63 -3.80 -4.65 6.11
N GLU A 64 -4.10 -4.87 4.86
CA GLU A 64 -5.27 -5.64 4.44
C GLU A 64 -5.19 -7.11 4.90
N TYR A 65 -4.00 -7.72 4.82
CA TYR A 65 -3.76 -9.09 5.31
C TYR A 65 -3.99 -9.20 6.81
N MET A 66 -3.47 -8.26 7.62
CA MET A 66 -3.74 -8.20 9.07
C MET A 66 -5.22 -8.03 9.38
N MET A 67 -5.91 -7.12 8.68
CA MET A 67 -7.35 -6.91 8.85
C MET A 67 -8.13 -8.20 8.62
N LEU A 68 -7.89 -8.89 7.51
CA LEU A 68 -8.60 -10.14 7.17
C LEU A 68 -8.41 -11.19 8.26
N ARG A 69 -7.21 -11.36 8.79
CA ARG A 69 -6.90 -12.29 9.88
C ARG A 69 -7.59 -11.89 11.18
N ALA A 70 -7.51 -10.61 11.55
CA ALA A 70 -8.12 -10.06 12.77
C ALA A 70 -9.64 -10.15 12.81
N ILE A 71 -10.30 -10.22 11.66
CA ILE A 71 -11.77 -10.41 11.57
C ILE A 71 -12.17 -11.88 11.33
N GLY A 72 -11.22 -12.83 11.43
CA GLY A 72 -11.48 -14.26 11.23
C GLY A 72 -11.80 -14.67 9.79
N ARG A 73 -11.34 -13.92 8.79
CA ARG A 73 -11.57 -14.14 7.36
C ARG A 73 -10.23 -14.18 6.59
N PRO A 74 -9.34 -15.15 6.89
CA PRO A 74 -7.98 -15.18 6.35
C PRO A 74 -7.99 -15.18 4.81
N PHE A 75 -6.92 -14.65 4.25
CA PHE A 75 -6.69 -14.61 2.80
C PHE A 75 -6.48 -16.03 2.24
N ASP A 76 -5.63 -16.81 2.93
CA ASP A 76 -5.33 -18.19 2.56
C ASP A 76 -6.25 -19.16 3.28
N THR A 77 -6.77 -20.15 2.53
CA THR A 77 -7.63 -21.21 3.08
C THR A 77 -6.85 -22.25 3.91
N TYR A 78 -5.53 -22.20 3.90
CA TYR A 78 -4.66 -23.13 4.61
C TYR A 78 -4.61 -22.88 6.13
N GLU A 79 -5.03 -21.71 6.59
CA GLU A 79 -5.00 -21.34 7.99
C GLU A 79 -6.37 -21.54 8.65
N LYS A 80 -6.43 -22.47 9.59
CA LYS A 80 -7.57 -22.54 10.52
C LYS A 80 -7.36 -21.44 11.57
N MET A 81 -8.28 -20.50 11.63
CA MET A 81 -8.29 -19.45 12.63
C MET A 81 -9.16 -19.92 13.82
N ASP A 82 -8.56 -20.10 14.97
CA ASP A 82 -9.27 -20.22 16.24
C ASP A 82 -9.38 -18.84 16.95
N ASP A 83 -10.20 -18.78 17.99
CA ASP A 83 -10.47 -17.50 18.67
C ASP A 83 -9.20 -16.87 19.27
N LEU A 84 -8.28 -17.65 19.83
CA LEU A 84 -7.01 -17.16 20.39
C LEU A 84 -6.14 -16.54 19.30
N LEU A 85 -6.03 -17.21 18.15
CA LEU A 85 -5.27 -16.69 17.03
C LEU A 85 -5.88 -15.39 16.47
N ILE A 86 -7.22 -15.26 16.50
CA ILE A 86 -7.91 -14.02 16.10
C ILE A 86 -7.57 -12.87 17.06
N GLU A 87 -7.54 -13.11 18.36
CA GLU A 87 -7.16 -12.10 19.36
C GLU A 87 -5.73 -11.62 19.16
N ASP A 88 -4.77 -12.52 18.97
CA ASP A 88 -3.38 -12.17 18.66
C ASP A 88 -3.27 -11.36 17.35
N GLN A 89 -4.03 -11.71 16.33
CA GLN A 89 -4.05 -10.97 15.07
C GLN A 89 -4.70 -9.59 15.21
N LEU A 90 -5.71 -9.45 16.07
CA LEU A 90 -6.33 -8.16 16.37
C LEU A 90 -5.34 -7.23 17.09
N GLU A 91 -4.58 -7.76 18.05
CA GLU A 91 -3.54 -7.01 18.75
C GLU A 91 -2.44 -6.55 17.78
N LEU A 92 -1.92 -7.45 16.95
CA LEU A 92 -0.94 -7.13 15.92
C LEU A 92 -1.45 -6.02 14.99
N TRP A 93 -2.70 -6.13 14.53
CA TRP A 93 -3.31 -5.13 13.65
C TRP A 93 -3.41 -3.76 14.34
N TYR A 94 -3.80 -3.71 15.62
CA TYR A 94 -3.89 -2.47 16.38
C TYR A 94 -2.53 -1.81 16.63
N GLN A 95 -1.49 -2.61 16.93
CA GLN A 95 -0.11 -2.12 17.05
C GLN A 95 0.41 -1.47 15.76
N ASN A 96 -0.15 -1.88 14.61
CA ASN A 96 0.17 -1.31 13.29
C ASN A 96 -0.79 -0.20 12.83
N GLY A 97 -1.65 0.32 13.71
CA GLY A 97 -2.55 1.45 13.41
C GLY A 97 -3.94 1.04 12.91
N GLY A 98 -4.32 -0.24 13.01
CA GLY A 98 -5.60 -0.78 12.52
C GLY A 98 -6.83 -0.32 13.30
N TYR A 99 -6.66 0.26 14.50
CA TYR A 99 -7.79 0.68 15.34
C TYR A 99 -8.76 1.64 14.63
N VAL A 100 -8.25 2.59 13.85
CA VAL A 100 -9.09 3.58 13.14
C VAL A 100 -9.95 2.91 12.07
N THR A 101 -9.38 1.96 11.34
CA THR A 101 -10.09 1.14 10.34
C THR A 101 -11.13 0.26 11.01
N HIS A 102 -10.77 -0.43 12.09
CA HIS A 102 -11.70 -1.32 12.82
C HIS A 102 -12.88 -0.56 13.41
N LYS A 103 -12.65 0.64 13.96
CA LYS A 103 -13.72 1.52 14.44
C LYS A 103 -14.71 1.90 13.33
N HIS A 104 -14.23 2.17 12.12
CA HIS A 104 -15.08 2.44 10.94
C HIS A 104 -15.78 1.15 10.48
N TRP A 105 -15.03 0.04 10.37
CA TRP A 105 -15.51 -1.28 9.99
C TRP A 105 -16.73 -1.75 10.80
N LYS A 106 -16.69 -1.61 12.13
CA LYS A 106 -17.80 -1.99 13.02
C LYS A 106 -19.12 -1.28 12.73
N ARG A 107 -19.07 -0.13 12.07
CA ARG A 107 -20.27 0.68 11.71
C ARG A 107 -20.84 0.36 10.34
N LEU A 108 -20.12 -0.41 9.54
CA LEU A 108 -20.58 -0.78 8.19
C LEU A 108 -21.73 -1.80 8.27
N ARG A 109 -22.64 -1.73 7.29
CA ARG A 109 -23.65 -2.77 7.08
C ARG A 109 -22.99 -4.09 6.70
N LYS A 110 -23.68 -5.20 6.99
CA LYS A 110 -23.15 -6.57 6.78
C LYS A 110 -22.84 -6.84 5.30
N ASP A 111 -23.74 -6.43 4.41
CA ASP A 111 -23.54 -6.59 2.96
C ASP A 111 -22.26 -5.91 2.46
N LEU A 112 -22.03 -4.66 2.87
CA LEU A 112 -20.82 -3.93 2.50
C LEU A 112 -19.54 -4.55 3.11
N ARG A 113 -19.63 -5.08 4.34
CA ARG A 113 -18.48 -5.80 4.93
C ARG A 113 -18.12 -7.02 4.09
N GLU A 114 -19.13 -7.81 3.68
CA GLU A 114 -18.90 -8.99 2.87
C GLU A 114 -18.32 -8.65 1.49
N GLU A 115 -18.81 -7.59 0.86
CA GLU A 115 -18.28 -7.07 -0.40
C GLU A 115 -16.79 -6.68 -0.28
N ILE A 116 -16.42 -5.95 0.77
CA ILE A 116 -15.03 -5.57 1.03
C ILE A 116 -14.15 -6.82 1.29
N ILE A 117 -14.64 -7.80 2.08
CA ILE A 117 -13.91 -9.04 2.33
C ILE A 117 -13.63 -9.78 1.02
N GLN A 118 -14.65 -9.99 0.19
CA GLN A 118 -14.51 -10.67 -1.09
C GLN A 118 -13.54 -9.93 -2.02
N TYR A 119 -13.63 -8.60 -2.05
CA TYR A 119 -12.69 -7.77 -2.79
C TYR A 119 -11.26 -8.00 -2.32
N LEU A 120 -10.97 -7.87 -1.02
CA LEU A 120 -9.62 -8.04 -0.48
C LEU A 120 -9.09 -9.46 -0.67
N GLN A 121 -9.91 -10.50 -0.45
CA GLN A 121 -9.54 -11.89 -0.67
C GLN A 121 -9.26 -12.23 -2.15
N SER A 122 -9.77 -11.44 -3.08
CA SER A 122 -9.51 -11.60 -4.52
C SER A 122 -8.29 -10.80 -5.01
N ARG A 123 -7.61 -10.06 -4.16
CA ARG A 123 -6.44 -9.25 -4.61
C ARG A 123 -5.25 -10.15 -4.90
N PRO A 124 -4.56 -9.94 -6.04
CA PRO A 124 -3.32 -10.64 -6.31
C PRO A 124 -2.18 -10.13 -5.42
N LEU A 125 -1.09 -10.87 -5.35
CA LEU A 125 0.13 -10.53 -4.61
C LEU A 125 1.17 -9.80 -5.50
N ASN A 126 1.04 -9.92 -6.81
CA ASN A 126 1.86 -9.18 -7.79
C ASN A 126 1.10 -8.91 -9.09
N TYR A 127 1.60 -7.96 -9.85
CA TYR A 127 1.28 -7.75 -11.26
C TYR A 127 2.57 -7.76 -12.10
N ASP A 128 2.49 -8.36 -13.27
CA ASP A 128 3.50 -8.25 -14.31
C ASP A 128 3.03 -7.22 -15.34
N VAL A 129 3.90 -6.27 -15.69
CA VAL A 129 3.61 -5.19 -16.63
C VAL A 129 4.74 -5.08 -17.65
N GLU A 130 4.41 -5.32 -18.92
CA GLU A 130 5.31 -5.07 -20.04
C GLU A 130 5.07 -3.66 -20.57
N LEU A 131 6.09 -2.81 -20.53
CA LEU A 131 5.99 -1.43 -20.99
C LEU A 131 7.32 -0.92 -21.53
N ASN A 132 7.30 -0.31 -22.72
CA ASN A 132 8.49 0.24 -23.38
C ASN A 132 9.67 -0.74 -23.51
N GLY A 133 9.39 -2.06 -23.64
CA GLY A 133 10.41 -3.10 -23.73
C GLY A 133 11.02 -3.52 -22.38
N TYR A 134 10.49 -3.02 -21.26
CA TYR A 134 10.86 -3.43 -19.92
C TYR A 134 9.77 -4.29 -19.28
N HIS A 135 10.19 -5.31 -18.53
CA HIS A 135 9.32 -6.10 -17.69
C HIS A 135 9.37 -5.56 -16.25
N TYR A 136 8.24 -5.06 -15.76
CA TYR A 136 8.06 -4.60 -14.39
C TYR A 136 7.31 -5.65 -13.58
N LYS A 137 7.83 -5.99 -12.41
CA LYS A 137 7.16 -6.78 -11.38
C LYS A 137 6.70 -5.83 -10.27
N LEU A 138 5.38 -5.64 -10.17
CA LEU A 138 4.76 -4.78 -9.17
C LEU A 138 4.36 -5.63 -7.96
N VAL A 139 4.81 -5.29 -6.76
CA VAL A 139 4.55 -6.03 -5.52
C VAL A 139 4.29 -5.08 -4.35
N HIS A 140 3.69 -5.60 -3.27
CA HIS A 140 3.70 -4.84 -2.02
C HIS A 140 5.08 -4.95 -1.36
N GLY A 141 5.49 -6.14 -0.91
CA GLY A 141 6.81 -6.42 -0.32
C GLY A 141 7.73 -7.15 -1.30
N ALA A 142 7.35 -8.36 -1.74
CA ALA A 142 8.17 -9.17 -2.63
C ALA A 142 7.35 -10.09 -3.54
N PRO A 143 7.94 -10.53 -4.68
CA PRO A 143 7.32 -11.54 -5.54
C PRO A 143 7.28 -12.91 -4.85
N THR A 144 6.16 -13.63 -4.98
CA THR A 144 5.97 -14.95 -4.34
C THR A 144 7.00 -15.98 -4.77
N GLU A 145 7.47 -15.92 -6.02
CA GLU A 145 8.47 -16.83 -6.58
C GLU A 145 9.83 -16.72 -5.87
N GLU A 146 10.12 -15.60 -5.22
CA GLU A 146 11.35 -15.45 -4.44
C GLU A 146 11.28 -16.05 -3.03
N TYR A 147 10.12 -16.53 -2.59
CA TYR A 147 9.92 -17.11 -1.26
C TYR A 147 10.89 -18.26 -0.96
N GLU A 148 11.24 -19.09 -1.94
CA GLU A 148 12.14 -20.22 -1.77
C GLU A 148 13.55 -19.82 -1.27
N TYR A 149 13.98 -18.58 -1.53
CA TYR A 149 15.25 -18.04 -1.04
C TYR A 149 15.15 -17.51 0.40
N PHE A 150 13.92 -17.28 0.90
CA PHE A 150 13.65 -16.65 2.19
C PHE A 150 12.76 -17.49 3.13
N TYR A 151 12.38 -18.72 2.73
CA TYR A 151 11.38 -19.55 3.43
C TYR A 151 11.61 -19.76 4.93
N ARG A 152 12.85 -19.66 5.41
CA ARG A 152 13.18 -19.80 6.84
C ARG A 152 12.75 -18.61 7.70
N ARG A 153 12.37 -17.50 7.09
CA ARG A 153 12.06 -16.24 7.78
C ARG A 153 10.55 -15.92 7.80
N TYR A 154 9.78 -16.62 6.97
CA TYR A 154 8.35 -16.34 6.78
C TYR A 154 7.57 -17.65 6.81
N ALA A 155 6.34 -17.62 7.38
CA ALA A 155 5.54 -18.83 7.57
C ALA A 155 5.01 -19.42 6.24
N ASN A 156 4.73 -18.57 5.25
CA ASN A 156 4.21 -18.97 3.95
C ASN A 156 4.51 -17.90 2.87
N PRO A 157 4.28 -18.22 1.57
CA PRO A 157 4.52 -17.28 0.47
C PRO A 157 3.73 -15.97 0.57
N THR A 158 2.48 -16.01 1.03
CA THR A 158 1.65 -14.81 1.18
C THR A 158 2.23 -13.87 2.22
N GLN A 159 2.57 -14.40 3.41
CA GLN A 159 3.23 -13.61 4.45
C GLN A 159 4.54 -13.00 3.93
N PHE A 160 5.35 -13.78 3.22
CA PHE A 160 6.56 -13.27 2.59
C PHE A 160 6.26 -12.10 1.65
N SER A 161 5.30 -12.26 0.74
CA SER A 161 4.98 -11.25 -0.27
C SER A 161 4.51 -9.93 0.31
N VAL A 162 3.79 -9.96 1.44
CA VAL A 162 3.26 -8.72 2.04
C VAL A 162 4.15 -8.14 3.16
N TRP A 163 5.11 -8.91 3.70
CA TRP A 163 5.93 -8.46 4.83
C TRP A 163 7.42 -8.30 4.53
N LYS A 164 7.91 -8.77 3.36
CA LYS A 164 9.31 -8.68 3.02
C LYS A 164 9.75 -7.22 2.86
N ARG A 165 10.77 -6.83 3.63
CA ARG A 165 11.49 -5.58 3.47
C ARG A 165 12.82 -5.85 2.80
N TRP A 166 13.04 -5.21 1.66
CA TRP A 166 14.31 -5.30 0.94
C TRP A 166 15.39 -4.48 1.67
N ARG A 167 16.54 -5.06 1.84
CA ARG A 167 17.71 -4.29 2.29
C ARG A 167 18.43 -3.73 1.07
N PHE A 168 19.15 -2.64 1.27
CA PHE A 168 19.89 -1.97 0.19
C PHE A 168 20.79 -2.93 -0.61
N PHE A 169 21.49 -3.85 0.06
CA PHE A 169 22.45 -4.79 -0.51
C PHE A 169 21.85 -6.15 -0.91
N GLU A 170 20.57 -6.42 -0.66
CA GLU A 170 19.94 -7.67 -1.10
C GLU A 170 19.70 -7.64 -2.61
N GLU A 171 19.90 -8.76 -3.27
CA GLU A 171 19.65 -8.93 -4.69
C GLU A 171 18.32 -9.66 -4.92
N GLN A 172 17.62 -9.30 -5.98
CA GLN A 172 16.50 -10.06 -6.53
C GLN A 172 17.02 -11.11 -7.52
N HIS A 173 16.30 -12.23 -7.66
CA HIS A 173 16.72 -13.33 -8.54
C HIS A 173 16.04 -13.27 -9.92
N GLY A 174 14.89 -12.60 -10.07
CA GLY A 174 14.17 -12.50 -11.32
C GLY A 174 14.75 -11.46 -12.29
N ASP A 175 14.49 -11.65 -13.59
CA ASP A 175 14.89 -10.72 -14.65
C ASP A 175 13.76 -9.72 -14.96
N TYR A 176 13.51 -8.80 -14.02
CA TYR A 176 12.51 -7.75 -14.08
C TYR A 176 13.00 -6.50 -13.34
N ILE A 177 12.30 -5.38 -13.55
CA ILE A 177 12.41 -4.20 -12.69
C ILE A 177 11.36 -4.35 -11.59
N LEU A 178 11.82 -4.50 -10.35
CA LEU A 178 10.95 -4.63 -9.18
C LEU A 178 10.45 -3.26 -8.73
N VAL A 179 9.12 -3.07 -8.67
CA VAL A 179 8.50 -1.87 -8.07
C VAL A 179 7.79 -2.30 -6.80
N PHE A 180 8.15 -1.73 -5.66
CA PHE A 180 7.67 -2.18 -4.36
C PHE A 180 7.30 -1.02 -3.41
N GLY A 181 6.39 -1.30 -2.47
CA GLY A 181 5.98 -0.46 -1.36
C GLY A 181 6.54 -0.96 -0.02
N HIS A 182 5.74 -0.87 1.05
CA HIS A 182 5.95 -1.46 2.37
C HIS A 182 7.20 -0.99 3.13
N THR A 183 8.30 -0.76 2.44
CA THR A 183 9.55 -0.29 3.05
C THR A 183 9.69 1.19 2.74
N PRO A 184 9.57 2.07 3.75
CA PRO A 184 9.71 3.49 3.53
C PRO A 184 11.05 3.84 2.89
N THR A 185 11.02 4.67 1.86
CA THR A 185 12.20 5.00 1.05
C THR A 185 13.30 5.71 1.84
N ILE A 186 12.97 6.28 3.01
CA ILE A 186 13.96 6.83 3.95
C ILE A 186 15.02 5.80 4.35
N GLU A 187 14.71 4.49 4.30
CA GLU A 187 15.69 3.43 4.60
C GLU A 187 16.77 3.27 3.50
N TYR A 188 16.56 3.86 2.33
CA TYR A 188 17.47 3.79 1.17
C TYR A 188 18.15 5.12 0.85
N THR A 189 17.60 6.24 1.34
CA THR A 189 18.10 7.58 1.04
C THR A 189 18.98 8.11 2.18
N PHE A 190 20.14 8.65 1.84
CA PHE A 190 21.02 9.32 2.83
C PHE A 190 20.64 10.78 3.07
N SER A 191 19.74 11.32 2.25
CA SER A 191 19.31 12.72 2.30
C SER A 191 18.31 13.03 3.42
N GLY A 192 17.67 11.99 3.99
CA GLY A 192 16.55 12.14 4.91
C GLY A 192 15.24 12.56 4.23
N ILE A 193 15.19 12.66 2.90
CA ILE A 193 14.01 13.04 2.13
C ILE A 193 13.28 11.77 1.67
N MET A 194 11.96 11.74 1.84
CA MET A 194 11.11 10.65 1.35
C MET A 194 10.68 10.93 -0.08
N GLU A 195 11.45 10.41 -1.01
CA GLU A 195 11.19 10.46 -2.45
C GLU A 195 11.27 9.05 -3.06
N ILE A 196 10.76 8.84 -4.25
CA ILE A 196 10.85 7.57 -4.95
C ILE A 196 12.32 7.20 -5.07
N TRP A 197 12.66 6.01 -4.60
CA TRP A 197 14.03 5.52 -4.66
C TRP A 197 14.25 4.66 -5.90
N PHE A 198 15.28 4.98 -6.67
CA PHE A 198 15.72 4.24 -7.85
C PHE A 198 17.05 3.54 -7.55
N GLY A 199 17.01 2.21 -7.48
CA GLY A 199 18.19 1.36 -7.31
C GLY A 199 18.48 0.51 -8.53
N ASN A 200 19.39 -0.46 -8.39
CA ASN A 200 19.70 -1.38 -9.48
C ASN A 200 18.50 -2.34 -9.70
N ARG A 201 17.75 -2.12 -10.78
CA ARG A 201 16.52 -2.83 -11.16
C ARG A 201 15.44 -2.88 -10.05
N ARG A 202 15.44 -1.92 -9.13
CA ARG A 202 14.47 -1.80 -8.05
C ARG A 202 14.00 -0.36 -7.88
N ILE A 203 12.70 -0.18 -7.68
CA ILE A 203 12.07 1.12 -7.45
C ILE A 203 11.23 1.01 -6.18
N GLY A 204 11.60 1.74 -5.15
CA GLY A 204 10.81 1.85 -3.90
C GLY A 204 9.92 3.09 -3.95
N ILE A 205 8.63 2.93 -3.66
CA ILE A 205 7.65 4.03 -3.78
C ILE A 205 6.87 4.35 -2.50
N ASP A 206 7.14 3.68 -1.38
CA ASP A 206 6.58 4.06 -0.08
C ASP A 206 7.31 5.29 0.46
N CYS A 207 6.77 6.47 0.19
CA CYS A 207 7.30 7.74 0.67
C CYS A 207 6.69 8.18 2.01
N GLY A 208 6.24 7.24 2.84
CA GLY A 208 5.84 7.50 4.22
C GLY A 208 4.48 8.18 4.39
N SER A 209 3.53 7.99 3.44
CA SER A 209 2.19 8.58 3.57
C SER A 209 1.44 8.17 4.85
N GLY A 210 1.81 7.03 5.43
CA GLY A 210 1.24 6.53 6.68
C GLY A 210 1.84 7.15 7.96
N TYR A 211 2.89 7.96 7.88
CA TYR A 211 3.41 8.62 9.07
C TYR A 211 2.44 9.67 9.61
N PRO A 212 2.38 9.85 10.94
CA PRO A 212 1.56 10.90 11.54
C PRO A 212 1.93 12.28 11.00
N GLU A 213 0.95 13.16 10.83
CA GLU A 213 1.16 14.54 10.39
C GLU A 213 1.47 15.48 11.57
N ASP A 214 1.58 14.97 12.78
CA ASP A 214 1.92 15.74 13.96
C ASP A 214 3.44 15.78 14.19
N ALA A 215 3.94 16.88 14.78
CA ALA A 215 5.36 17.11 15.01
C ALA A 215 6.01 16.17 16.05
N THR A 216 5.28 15.18 16.57
CA THR A 216 5.80 14.25 17.59
C THR A 216 6.56 13.09 16.99
N HIS A 217 6.34 12.79 15.71
CA HIS A 217 7.06 11.73 15.02
C HIS A 217 8.23 12.29 14.21
N PRO A 218 9.45 11.72 14.30
CA PRO A 218 10.66 12.28 13.67
C PRO A 218 10.60 12.40 12.14
N TYR A 219 9.66 11.70 11.50
CA TYR A 219 9.47 11.70 10.04
C TYR A 219 8.16 12.34 9.59
N SER A 220 7.40 12.96 10.50
CA SER A 220 6.10 13.58 10.19
C SER A 220 6.19 14.67 9.13
N GLU A 221 7.28 15.44 9.14
CA GLU A 221 7.50 16.54 8.19
C GLU A 221 7.88 16.07 6.77
N PHE A 222 8.28 14.81 6.62
CA PHE A 222 8.84 14.28 5.37
C PHE A 222 7.91 13.29 4.67
N GLY A 223 6.92 12.73 5.38
CA GLY A 223 6.01 11.73 4.84
C GLY A 223 5.07 12.32 3.80
N ARG A 224 4.99 11.71 2.62
CA ARG A 224 4.11 12.10 1.52
C ARG A 224 3.64 10.87 0.74
N LEU A 225 2.53 10.99 0.01
CA LEU A 225 2.14 9.98 -0.96
C LEU A 225 2.86 10.25 -2.28
N ALA A 226 3.45 9.22 -2.86
CA ALA A 226 4.08 9.27 -4.16
C ALA A 226 3.31 8.45 -5.19
N CYS A 227 3.40 8.87 -6.45
CA CYS A 227 2.91 8.12 -7.60
C CYS A 227 3.92 8.24 -8.73
N LEU A 228 4.27 7.11 -9.34
CA LEU A 228 5.18 7.03 -10.48
C LEU A 228 4.40 6.73 -11.75
N ARG A 229 4.63 7.48 -12.83
CA ARG A 229 4.18 7.12 -14.17
C ARG A 229 5.29 6.33 -14.87
N LEU A 230 5.03 5.04 -15.14
CA LEU A 230 6.04 4.15 -15.73
C LEU A 230 6.39 4.47 -17.18
N ASP A 231 5.49 5.16 -17.90
CA ASP A 231 5.69 5.47 -19.32
C ASP A 231 6.91 6.36 -19.59
N ASP A 232 7.21 7.26 -18.66
CA ASP A 232 8.29 8.27 -18.78
C ASP A 232 9.02 8.52 -17.46
N MET A 233 8.79 7.70 -16.44
CA MET A 233 9.36 7.81 -15.08
C MET A 233 9.03 9.14 -14.40
N LYS A 234 7.89 9.76 -14.73
CA LYS A 234 7.46 10.99 -14.10
C LYS A 234 6.93 10.71 -12.69
N GLU A 235 7.50 11.42 -11.73
CA GLU A 235 7.14 11.35 -10.32
C GLU A 235 6.09 12.41 -9.98
N PHE A 236 5.14 12.03 -9.13
CA PHE A 236 4.12 12.90 -8.54
C PHE A 236 4.13 12.72 -7.04
N TYR A 237 4.02 13.81 -6.31
CA TYR A 237 4.00 13.81 -4.85
C TYR A 237 2.80 14.59 -4.33
N SER A 238 2.21 14.12 -3.23
CA SER A 238 1.13 14.84 -2.59
C SER A 238 1.61 16.20 -2.09
N GLU A 239 0.79 17.23 -2.27
CA GLU A 239 1.06 18.57 -1.74
C GLU A 239 0.81 18.59 -0.24
N GLU A 240 1.79 19.05 0.54
CA GLU A 240 1.74 19.10 2.01
C GLU A 240 1.15 20.42 2.55
N LYS A 241 0.98 21.44 1.69
CA LYS A 241 0.50 22.75 2.14
C LYS A 241 -1.00 22.71 2.39
N TYR A 242 -1.40 23.16 3.58
CA TYR A 242 -2.72 23.69 3.84
C TYR A 242 -2.96 24.85 2.87
N GLU A 243 -3.88 24.71 1.91
CA GLU A 243 -4.58 25.90 1.42
C GLU A 243 -5.42 26.36 2.63
N ASP A 244 -5.01 27.44 3.26
CA ASP A 244 -5.84 28.16 4.21
C ASP A 244 -7.15 28.48 3.46
N ASP A 245 -8.20 27.71 3.72
CA ASP A 245 -9.56 28.09 3.40
C ASP A 245 -9.90 29.32 4.27
N HIS A 246 -9.36 30.47 3.90
CA HIS A 246 -9.92 31.74 4.32
C HIS A 246 -11.30 31.87 3.68
N ILE A 247 -12.28 31.23 4.32
CA ILE A 247 -13.67 31.62 4.16
C ILE A 247 -13.75 33.05 4.70
N THR A 248 -13.58 34.02 3.80
CA THR A 248 -14.01 35.39 4.06
C THR A 248 -15.52 35.33 4.16
N ALA A 249 -16.00 35.25 5.40
CA ALA A 249 -17.38 35.63 5.72
C ALA A 249 -17.53 37.10 5.41
N SER A 250 -18.31 37.40 4.40
CA SER A 250 -18.93 38.70 4.16
C SER A 250 -20.43 38.53 4.05
#